data_1e5147a088f50ec372b572dc00d54fdf
#
_entry.id   1e5147a088f50ec372b572dc00d54fdf
#
_cell.length_a   1.000
_cell.length_b   1.000
_cell.length_c   1.000
_cell.angle_alpha   90.00
_cell.angle_beta   90.00
_cell.angle_gamma   90.00
#
_symmetry.space_group_name_H-M   'P 1'
#
loop_
_entity.id
_entity.type
_entity.pdbx_description
1 polymer ?
#
loop_
_entity_poly.entity_id
_entity_poly.type
_entity_poly.pdbx_seq_one_letter_code
_entity_poly.pdbx_strand_id
1 'polypeptide(L)'
;MGIEVESWKMYFDGATNQNGSRIGVLLISPKGTHIPFSGRLNFPTTNNATEYEACIMGLQAALGLGVKELEVYGDSALIIS
;
A
#
# COMPACT_ATOMS: atom_id res chain seq x y z
N MET A 1 23.15 -24.30 -3.36
CA MET A 1 22.22 -23.79 -2.38
C MET A 1 21.76 -22.40 -2.77
N GLY A 2 20.50 -22.23 -2.98
CA GLY A 2 19.95 -20.94 -3.34
C GLY A 2 19.58 -20.14 -2.11
N ILE A 3 19.81 -18.86 -2.16
CA ILE A 3 19.27 -17.96 -1.17
C ILE A 3 17.94 -17.49 -1.72
N GLU A 4 16.87 -17.91 -1.06
CA GLU A 4 15.57 -17.43 -1.44
C GLU A 4 15.35 -16.06 -0.85
N VAL A 5 15.11 -15.10 -1.73
CA VAL A 5 14.73 -13.78 -1.29
C VAL A 5 13.24 -13.76 -1.12
N GLU A 6 12.79 -13.60 0.12
CA GLU A 6 11.37 -13.55 0.42
C GLU A 6 10.86 -12.14 0.16
N SER A 7 9.99 -12.03 -0.82
CA SER A 7 9.38 -10.76 -1.19
C SER A 7 7.97 -10.66 -0.65
N TRP A 8 7.66 -9.52 -0.09
CA TRP A 8 6.28 -9.16 0.26
C TRP A 8 5.65 -8.42 -0.91
N LYS A 9 4.35 -8.46 -0.97
CA LYS A 9 3.58 -7.72 -1.96
C LYS A 9 2.70 -6.71 -1.27
N MET A 10 2.59 -5.53 -1.87
CA MET A 10 1.74 -4.48 -1.34
C MET A 10 0.78 -4.02 -2.43
N TYR A 11 -0.49 -4.10 -2.14
CA TYR A 11 -1.53 -3.53 -2.99
C TYR A 11 -2.12 -2.34 -2.26
N PHE A 12 -2.36 -1.28 -2.98
CA PHE A 12 -2.96 -0.11 -2.38
C PHE A 12 -3.97 0.52 -3.33
N ASP A 13 -4.95 1.17 -2.75
CA ASP A 13 -6.01 1.83 -3.48
C ASP A 13 -6.50 3.01 -2.65
N GLY A 14 -6.95 4.04 -3.34
CA GLY A 14 -7.52 5.21 -2.71
C GLY A 14 -8.76 5.65 -3.46
N ALA A 15 -9.77 6.03 -2.71
CA ALA A 15 -11.02 6.56 -3.27
C ALA A 15 -11.35 7.89 -2.62
N THR A 16 -11.67 8.88 -3.45
CA THR A 16 -12.06 10.20 -2.98
C THR A 16 -13.53 10.44 -3.23
N ASN A 17 -14.16 11.15 -2.31
CA ASN A 17 -15.50 11.64 -2.49
C ASN A 17 -15.65 13.01 -1.81
N GLN A 18 -16.86 13.55 -1.79
CA GLN A 18 -17.11 14.88 -1.25
C GLN A 18 -16.83 14.98 0.24
N ASN A 19 -16.91 13.86 0.95
CA ASN A 19 -16.79 13.84 2.41
C ASN A 19 -15.41 13.44 2.88
N GLY A 20 -14.48 13.21 1.97
CA GLY A 20 -13.14 12.80 2.32
C GLY A 20 -12.64 11.67 1.43
N SER A 21 -11.61 11.02 1.88
CA SER A 21 -10.97 9.96 1.12
C SER A 21 -10.78 8.72 1.98
N ARG A 22 -10.84 7.57 1.33
CA ARG A 22 -10.54 6.29 1.96
C ARG A 22 -9.32 5.68 1.34
N ILE A 23 -8.51 5.08 2.16
CA ILE A 23 -7.27 4.44 1.76
C ILE A 23 -7.32 2.99 2.18
N GLY A 24 -6.95 2.11 1.26
CA GLY A 24 -6.82 0.70 1.55
C GLY A 24 -5.44 0.21 1.16
N VAL A 25 -4.84 -0.60 2.02
CA VAL A 25 -3.56 -1.24 1.76
C VAL A 25 -3.67 -2.71 2.14
N LEU A 26 -3.14 -3.56 1.29
CA LEU A 26 -3.05 -4.98 1.58
C LEU A 26 -1.61 -5.41 1.45
N LEU A 27 -1.04 -5.91 2.53
CA LEU A 27 0.27 -6.53 2.51
C LEU A 27 0.11 -8.04 2.46
N ILE A 28 0.85 -8.68 1.60
CA ILE A 28 0.85 -10.13 1.47
C ILE A 28 2.25 -10.63 1.75
N SER A 29 2.36 -11.46 2.77
CA SER A 29 3.64 -12.03 3.15
C SER A 29 4.10 -13.07 2.12
N PRO A 30 5.39 -13.45 2.16
CA PRO A 30 5.87 -14.50 1.25
C PRO A 30 5.12 -15.83 1.42
N LYS A 31 4.54 -16.05 2.58
CA LYS A 31 3.77 -17.26 2.85
C LYS A 31 2.30 -17.14 2.47
N GLY A 32 1.88 -15.98 1.96
CA GLY A 32 0.51 -15.77 1.53
C GLY A 32 -0.42 -15.21 2.59
N THR A 33 0.10 -14.79 3.73
CA THR A 33 -0.72 -14.16 4.76
C THR A 33 -1.12 -12.76 4.34
N HIS A 34 -2.40 -12.47 4.40
CA HIS A 34 -2.94 -11.16 4.02
C HIS A 34 -3.10 -10.29 5.25
N ILE A 35 -2.51 -9.10 5.21
CA ILE A 35 -2.58 -8.15 6.31
C ILE A 35 -3.18 -6.85 5.76
N PRO A 36 -4.47 -6.60 6.02
CA PRO A 36 -5.11 -5.40 5.52
C PRO A 36 -4.91 -4.21 6.47
N PHE A 37 -4.77 -3.04 5.87
CA PHE A 37 -4.76 -1.77 6.59
C PHE A 37 -5.74 -0.84 5.90
N SER A 38 -6.37 0.02 6.68
CA SER A 38 -7.26 1.02 6.12
C SER A 38 -7.08 2.34 6.86
N GLY A 39 -7.37 3.41 6.16
CA GLY A 39 -7.28 4.74 6.72
C GLY A 39 -8.31 5.65 6.08
N ARG A 40 -8.45 6.84 6.64
CA ARG A 40 -9.37 7.85 6.15
C ARG A 40 -8.75 9.23 6.26
N LEU A 41 -8.89 10.00 5.20
CA LEU A 41 -8.55 11.40 5.21
C LEU A 41 -9.85 12.19 5.33
N ASN A 42 -9.94 13.02 6.36
CA ASN A 42 -11.17 13.74 6.67
C ASN A 42 -11.23 15.12 6.02
N PHE A 43 -10.55 15.27 4.90
CA PHE A 43 -10.54 16.53 4.16
C PHE A 43 -10.55 16.21 2.67
N PRO A 44 -11.07 17.11 1.84
CA PRO A 44 -11.06 16.89 0.39
C PRO A 44 -9.64 16.86 -0.15
N THR A 45 -9.40 15.95 -1.07
CA THR A 45 -8.09 15.82 -1.70
C THR A 45 -8.28 15.24 -3.10
N THR A 46 -7.21 15.19 -3.87
CA THR A 46 -7.26 14.64 -5.21
C THR A 46 -7.07 13.13 -5.17
N ASN A 47 -7.47 12.44 -6.26
CA ASN A 47 -7.21 11.01 -6.37
C ASN A 47 -5.72 10.71 -6.30
N ASN A 48 -4.90 11.52 -6.96
CA ASN A 48 -3.46 11.30 -6.93
C ASN A 48 -2.89 11.43 -5.51
N ALA A 49 -3.33 12.44 -4.77
CA ALA A 49 -2.88 12.63 -3.40
C ALA A 49 -3.32 11.46 -2.52
N THR A 50 -4.54 10.97 -2.72
CA THR A 50 -5.05 9.83 -1.97
C THR A 50 -4.23 8.57 -2.27
N GLU A 51 -3.88 8.35 -3.53
CA GLU A 51 -3.03 7.23 -3.92
C GLU A 51 -1.64 7.34 -3.28
N TYR A 52 -1.06 8.53 -3.25
CA TYR A 52 0.22 8.74 -2.58
C TYR A 52 0.14 8.44 -1.10
N GLU A 53 -0.92 8.90 -0.45
CA GLU A 53 -1.10 8.63 0.98
C GLU A 53 -1.26 7.14 1.25
N ALA A 54 -1.97 6.43 0.38
CA ALA A 54 -2.11 4.99 0.49
C ALA A 54 -0.75 4.31 0.36
N CYS A 55 0.05 4.73 -0.59
CA CYS A 55 1.39 4.18 -0.80
C CYS A 55 2.28 4.42 0.42
N ILE A 56 2.27 5.64 0.94
CA ILE A 56 3.06 5.99 2.12
C ILE A 56 2.64 5.15 3.32
N MET A 57 1.34 5.02 3.55
CA MET A 57 0.83 4.20 4.64
C MET A 57 1.31 2.76 4.53
N GLY A 58 1.24 2.20 3.32
CA GLY A 58 1.70 0.85 3.09
C GLY A 58 3.19 0.68 3.32
N LEU A 59 3.99 1.66 2.85
CA LEU A 59 5.44 1.61 3.06
C LEU A 59 5.79 1.71 4.53
N GLN A 60 5.11 2.56 5.27
CA GLN A 60 5.33 2.69 6.70
C GLN A 60 4.96 1.39 7.44
N ALA A 61 3.87 0.77 7.05
CA ALA A 61 3.47 -0.51 7.63
C ALA A 61 4.50 -1.59 7.33
N ALA A 62 5.00 -1.64 6.11
CA ALA A 62 6.02 -2.61 5.72
C ALA A 62 7.30 -2.41 6.52
N LEU A 63 7.72 -1.17 6.70
CA LEU A 63 8.90 -0.86 7.52
C LEU A 63 8.70 -1.33 8.95
N GLY A 64 7.52 -1.10 9.50
CA GLY A 64 7.21 -1.54 10.86
C GLY A 64 7.24 -3.05 11.03
N LEU A 65 6.96 -3.78 9.97
CA LEU A 65 7.00 -5.24 9.97
C LEU A 65 8.39 -5.81 9.67
N GLY A 66 9.35 -4.94 9.39
CA GLY A 66 10.70 -5.40 9.06
C GLY A 66 10.84 -5.99 7.67
N VAL A 67 9.98 -5.57 6.75
CA VAL A 67 10.01 -6.06 5.38
C VAL A 67 11.27 -5.54 4.68
N LYS A 68 12.03 -6.44 4.07
CA LYS A 68 13.27 -6.08 3.38
C LYS A 68 13.08 -5.93 1.88
N GLU A 69 12.19 -6.70 1.31
CA GLU A 69 11.86 -6.59 -0.11
C GLU A 69 10.37 -6.50 -0.28
N LEU A 70 9.95 -5.52 -1.06
CA LEU A 70 8.54 -5.24 -1.25
C LEU A 70 8.27 -4.98 -2.71
N GLU A 71 7.32 -5.73 -3.27
CA GLU A 71 6.78 -5.45 -4.59
C GLU A 71 5.51 -4.62 -4.40
N VAL A 72 5.44 -3.47 -5.04
CA VAL A 72 4.35 -2.53 -4.87
C VAL A 72 3.47 -2.54 -6.11
N TYR A 73 2.19 -2.74 -5.91
CA TYR A 73 1.18 -2.76 -6.97
C TYR A 73 0.11 -1.72 -6.65
N GLY A 74 0.02 -0.70 -7.47
CA GLY A 74 -1.03 0.30 -7.35
C GLY A 74 -2.11 0.07 -8.37
N ASP A 75 -3.27 0.63 -8.11
CA ASP A 75 -4.39 0.53 -9.02
C ASP A 75 -4.28 1.53 -10.17
N SER A 76 -3.42 2.51 -10.05
CA SER A 76 -3.25 3.52 -11.10
C SER A 76 -2.02 3.20 -11.93
N ALA A 77 -2.00 3.77 -13.14
CA ALA A 77 -0.86 3.63 -14.03
C ALA A 77 0.37 4.42 -13.56
N LEU A 78 0.27 5.03 -12.39
CA LEU A 78 1.36 5.81 -11.83
C LEU A 78 2.30 4.99 -10.96
N ILE A 79 2.34 3.72 -11.18
CA ILE A 79 3.31 2.90 -10.46
C ILE A 79 4.69 3.30 -10.92
N ILE A 80 5.46 3.81 -9.97
CA ILE A 80 6.83 4.21 -10.21
C ILE A 80 7.70 3.01 -9.91
N SER A 81 8.26 2.51 -10.94
CA SER A 81 9.21 1.41 -10.78
C SER A 81 10.59 1.95 -10.42
#